data_f725b1280caea20fcec3c3af935853a2
#
_entry.id   f725b1280caea20fcec3c3af935853a2
#
_cell.length_a   1.000
_cell.length_b   1.000
_cell.length_c   1.000
_cell.angle_alpha   90.00
_cell.angle_beta   90.00
_cell.angle_gamma   90.00
#
_symmetry.space_group_name_H-M   'P 1'
#
loop_
_entity.id
_entity.type
_entity.pdbx_description
1 polymer ?
#
loop_
_entity_poly.entity_id
_entity_poly.type
_entity_poly.pdbx_seq_one_letter_code
_entity_poly.pdbx_strand_id
1 'polypeptide(L)'
;MNYWLMKSEPHVYPWEKLVEDKKTHWDGVRNYQARNMMRDDMKLGDLVLFYHSNFKPPHVIGVAEICKEGFPDHTAQDPNSNYFDEKASPENPRWMMVEIKPIKGMKRMISLQEMRDNPALDGMKLLMKGSRLSVQPVSELSLIHISEPTRPST
;
A
#
# COMPACT_ATOMS: atom_id res chain seq x y z
N MET A 1 -8.60 4.97 -13.81
CA MET A 1 -7.82 4.08 -12.93
C MET A 1 -6.95 4.89 -11.99
N ASN A 2 -6.97 4.54 -10.73
CA ASN A 2 -6.12 5.20 -9.73
C ASN A 2 -4.93 4.31 -9.40
N TYR A 3 -3.89 4.93 -8.83
CA TYR A 3 -2.66 4.24 -8.47
C TYR A 3 -2.35 4.57 -7.02
N TRP A 4 -1.83 3.57 -6.30
CA TRP A 4 -1.66 3.67 -4.85
C TRP A 4 -0.30 3.14 -4.43
N LEU A 5 0.16 3.56 -3.26
CA LEU A 5 1.28 2.98 -2.56
C LEU A 5 0.78 2.52 -1.20
N MET A 6 1.06 1.28 -0.84
CA MET A 6 0.67 0.71 0.45
C MET A 6 1.92 0.22 1.18
N LYS A 7 2.08 0.66 2.41
CA LYS A 7 3.25 0.34 3.23
C LYS A 7 2.98 -0.89 4.08
N SER A 8 3.88 -1.85 4.04
CA SER A 8 3.87 -3.03 4.89
C SER A 8 5.22 -3.19 5.58
N GLU A 9 5.20 -3.60 6.84
CA GLU A 9 6.42 -3.95 7.56
C GLU A 9 6.78 -5.39 7.23
N PRO A 10 8.01 -5.67 6.69
CA PRO A 10 8.36 -7.02 6.24
C PRO A 10 8.31 -8.09 7.32
N HIS A 11 8.56 -7.72 8.58
CA HIS A 11 8.47 -8.69 9.67
C HIS A 11 7.02 -9.03 10.05
N VAL A 12 6.05 -8.26 9.55
CA VAL A 12 4.62 -8.52 9.74
C VAL A 12 4.04 -9.18 8.50
N TYR A 13 4.22 -8.55 7.33
CA TYR A 13 3.69 -9.09 6.09
C TYR A 13 4.56 -8.69 4.90
N PRO A 14 5.55 -9.53 4.52
CA PRO A 14 6.43 -9.23 3.39
C PRO A 14 5.79 -9.54 2.05
N TRP A 15 6.35 -8.99 0.98
CA TRP A 15 5.92 -9.26 -0.39
C TRP A 15 5.88 -10.76 -0.72
N GLU A 16 6.87 -11.51 -0.24
CA GLU A 16 6.97 -12.95 -0.47
C GLU A 16 5.75 -13.69 0.07
N LYS A 17 5.23 -13.22 1.20
CA LYS A 17 4.03 -13.79 1.80
C LYS A 17 2.79 -13.52 0.95
N LEU A 18 2.71 -12.33 0.35
CA LEU A 18 1.62 -12.01 -0.57
C LEU A 18 1.66 -12.92 -1.81
N VAL A 19 2.85 -13.16 -2.36
CA VAL A 19 3.02 -14.05 -3.51
C VAL A 19 2.59 -15.47 -3.14
N GLU A 20 2.95 -15.93 -1.96
CA GLU A 20 2.58 -17.26 -1.45
C GLU A 20 1.07 -17.36 -1.24
N ASP A 21 0.46 -16.34 -0.62
CA ASP A 21 -0.97 -16.31 -0.31
C ASP A 21 -1.84 -16.06 -1.52
N LYS A 22 -1.29 -15.50 -2.60
CA LYS A 22 -1.95 -15.16 -3.87
C LYS A 22 -2.91 -13.98 -3.77
N LYS A 23 -3.39 -13.64 -2.60
CA LYS A 23 -4.15 -12.43 -2.28
C LYS A 23 -4.20 -12.26 -0.77
N THR A 24 -4.44 -11.03 -0.34
CA THR A 24 -4.63 -10.76 1.09
C THR A 24 -5.59 -9.58 1.26
N HIS A 25 -6.31 -9.59 2.37
CA HIS A 25 -7.06 -8.41 2.79
C HIS A 25 -6.13 -7.49 3.57
N TRP A 26 -6.28 -6.18 3.33
CA TRP A 26 -5.40 -5.16 3.93
C TRP A 26 -6.08 -4.56 5.16
N ASP A 27 -5.92 -5.23 6.29
CA ASP A 27 -6.55 -4.84 7.56
C ASP A 27 -5.65 -3.93 8.39
N GLY A 28 -6.18 -3.49 9.53
CA GLY A 28 -5.39 -2.79 10.54
C GLY A 28 -5.11 -1.32 10.25
N VAL A 29 -5.69 -0.75 9.19
CA VAL A 29 -5.53 0.67 8.89
C VAL A 29 -6.38 1.49 9.86
N ARG A 30 -5.72 2.34 10.65
CA ARG A 30 -6.38 3.13 11.71
C ARG A 30 -6.10 4.62 11.55
N ASN A 31 -6.20 5.09 10.31
CA ASN A 31 -6.13 6.50 9.95
C ASN A 31 -7.33 6.82 9.09
N TYR A 32 -8.10 7.85 9.46
CA TYR A 32 -9.34 8.16 8.76
C TYR A 32 -9.14 8.58 7.31
N GLN A 33 -8.06 9.28 7.02
CA GLN A 33 -7.75 9.67 5.64
C GLN A 33 -7.49 8.45 4.78
N ALA A 34 -6.67 7.51 5.26
CA ALA A 34 -6.40 6.26 4.56
C ALA A 34 -7.67 5.42 4.43
N ARG A 35 -8.48 5.33 5.50
CA ARG A 35 -9.76 4.62 5.46
C ARG A 35 -10.68 5.17 4.37
N ASN A 36 -10.76 6.50 4.26
CA ASN A 36 -11.63 7.11 3.26
C ASN A 36 -11.18 6.77 1.84
N MET A 37 -9.87 6.71 1.60
CA MET A 37 -9.33 6.28 0.31
C MET A 37 -9.70 4.83 0.02
N MET A 38 -9.55 3.95 1.00
CA MET A 38 -9.88 2.53 0.84
C MET A 38 -11.38 2.30 0.64
N ARG A 39 -12.19 3.08 1.32
CA ARG A 39 -13.66 2.95 1.23
C ARG A 39 -14.21 3.52 -0.07
N ASP A 40 -13.73 4.71 -0.48
CA ASP A 40 -14.39 5.52 -1.50
C ASP A 40 -13.63 5.57 -2.83
N ASP A 41 -12.30 5.51 -2.80
CA ASP A 41 -11.48 5.85 -3.97
C ASP A 41 -10.80 4.64 -4.62
N MET A 42 -10.47 3.61 -3.85
CA MET A 42 -9.83 2.40 -4.39
C MET A 42 -10.85 1.54 -5.12
N LYS A 43 -10.57 1.21 -6.37
CA LYS A 43 -11.46 0.45 -7.23
C LYS A 43 -10.78 -0.79 -7.78
N LEU A 44 -11.59 -1.77 -8.17
CA LEU A 44 -11.09 -2.98 -8.83
C LEU A 44 -10.18 -2.60 -10.00
N GLY A 45 -9.03 -3.25 -10.07
CA GLY A 45 -8.06 -3.02 -11.12
C GLY A 45 -7.05 -1.92 -10.85
N ASP A 46 -7.25 -1.11 -9.82
CA ASP A 46 -6.26 -0.11 -9.43
C ASP A 46 -4.95 -0.78 -9.05
N LEU A 47 -3.84 -0.20 -9.45
CA LEU A 47 -2.51 -0.75 -9.17
C LEU A 47 -1.93 -0.19 -7.88
N VAL A 48 -1.15 -1.02 -7.20
CA VAL A 48 -0.57 -0.71 -5.89
C VAL A 48 0.92 -0.97 -5.92
N LEU A 49 1.70 0.04 -5.55
CA LEU A 49 3.12 -0.16 -5.27
C LEU A 49 3.25 -0.72 -3.85
N PHE A 50 3.81 -1.92 -3.73
CA PHE A 50 3.99 -2.58 -2.45
C PHE A 50 5.31 -2.13 -1.84
N TYR A 51 5.25 -1.41 -0.73
CA TYR A 51 6.39 -0.75 -0.11
C TYR A 51 6.72 -1.40 1.24
N HIS A 52 7.98 -1.81 1.40
CA HIS A 52 8.49 -2.30 2.68
C HIS A 52 8.95 -1.12 3.52
N SER A 53 8.19 -0.78 4.56
CA SER A 53 8.55 0.23 5.54
C SER A 53 9.25 -0.42 6.72
N ASN A 54 9.89 0.40 7.57
CA ASN A 54 10.58 -0.08 8.77
C ASN A 54 11.61 -1.18 8.45
N PHE A 55 12.35 -0.98 7.39
CA PHE A 55 13.39 -1.87 6.87
C PHE A 55 14.54 -1.02 6.35
N LYS A 56 15.75 -1.54 6.32
CA LYS A 56 16.92 -0.80 5.83
C LYS A 56 17.49 -1.47 4.59
N PRO A 57 17.37 -0.83 3.41
CA PRO A 57 16.67 0.43 3.15
C PRO A 57 15.17 0.23 2.94
N PRO A 58 14.31 1.19 3.29
CA PRO A 58 12.90 1.13 2.89
C PRO A 58 12.82 1.15 1.36
N HIS A 59 11.88 0.40 0.78
CA HIS A 59 11.87 0.20 -0.68
C HIS A 59 10.53 -0.29 -1.22
N VAL A 60 10.31 -0.05 -2.52
CA VAL A 60 9.24 -0.70 -3.28
C VAL A 60 9.80 -2.01 -3.83
N ILE A 61 9.04 -3.10 -3.71
CA ILE A 61 9.49 -4.43 -4.12
C ILE A 61 8.58 -5.09 -5.15
N GLY A 62 7.36 -4.61 -5.31
CA GLY A 62 6.44 -5.24 -6.24
C GLY A 62 5.25 -4.38 -6.57
N VAL A 63 4.47 -4.84 -7.55
CA VAL A 63 3.21 -4.23 -7.96
C VAL A 63 2.09 -5.20 -7.69
N ALA A 64 1.06 -4.72 -7.01
CA ALA A 64 -0.15 -5.48 -6.73
C ALA A 64 -1.35 -4.78 -7.39
N GLU A 65 -2.51 -5.39 -7.27
CA GLU A 65 -3.75 -4.88 -7.85
C GLU A 65 -4.88 -5.02 -6.82
N ILE A 66 -5.76 -4.03 -6.76
CA ILE A 66 -6.96 -4.12 -5.94
C ILE A 66 -7.88 -5.18 -6.56
N CYS A 67 -8.14 -6.25 -5.84
CA CYS A 67 -9.01 -7.34 -6.30
C CYS A 67 -10.33 -7.43 -5.54
N LYS A 68 -10.54 -6.59 -4.52
CA LYS A 68 -11.82 -6.40 -3.86
C LYS A 68 -11.89 -4.98 -3.30
N GLU A 69 -12.95 -4.27 -3.64
CA GLU A 69 -13.18 -2.90 -3.17
C GLU A 69 -13.53 -2.86 -1.68
N GLY A 70 -13.50 -1.67 -1.09
CA GLY A 70 -13.63 -1.49 0.35
C GLY A 70 -14.78 -2.24 1.00
N PHE A 71 -14.48 -2.95 2.07
CA PHE A 71 -15.43 -3.67 2.89
C PHE A 71 -15.01 -3.57 4.36
N PRO A 72 -15.92 -3.85 5.30
CA PRO A 72 -15.61 -3.67 6.72
C PRO A 72 -14.43 -4.50 7.18
N ASP A 73 -13.54 -3.87 7.96
CA ASP A 73 -12.39 -4.54 8.57
C ASP A 73 -12.86 -5.33 9.79
N HIS A 74 -12.93 -6.64 9.65
CA HIS A 74 -13.41 -7.52 10.72
C HIS A 74 -12.50 -7.52 11.95
N THR A 75 -11.21 -7.19 11.79
CA THR A 75 -10.28 -7.17 12.93
C THR A 75 -10.62 -6.08 13.93
N ALA A 76 -11.30 -5.01 13.48
CA ALA A 76 -11.74 -3.94 14.37
C ALA A 76 -12.84 -4.39 15.32
N GLN A 77 -13.57 -5.45 14.97
CA GLN A 77 -14.69 -5.96 15.77
C GLN A 77 -14.32 -7.23 16.57
N ASP A 78 -13.08 -7.69 16.44
CA ASP A 78 -12.58 -8.88 17.13
C ASP A 78 -11.79 -8.48 18.39
N PRO A 79 -12.32 -8.75 19.60
CA PRO A 79 -11.64 -8.39 20.85
C PRO A 79 -10.25 -9.01 21.00
N ASN A 80 -9.96 -10.09 20.27
CA ASN A 80 -8.66 -10.75 20.33
C ASN A 80 -7.66 -10.19 19.34
N SER A 81 -8.07 -9.27 18.46
CA SER A 81 -7.20 -8.66 17.48
C SER A 81 -6.44 -7.47 18.07
N ASN A 82 -5.18 -7.30 17.65
CA ASN A 82 -4.40 -6.11 17.98
C ASN A 82 -5.01 -4.83 17.40
N TYR A 83 -5.94 -4.97 16.46
CA TYR A 83 -6.58 -3.85 15.76
C TYR A 83 -8.00 -3.60 16.25
N PHE A 84 -8.39 -4.22 17.36
CA PHE A 84 -9.73 -4.08 17.93
C PHE A 84 -10.04 -2.62 18.26
N ASP A 85 -11.24 -2.18 17.86
CA ASP A 85 -11.79 -0.87 18.20
C ASP A 85 -13.18 -1.10 18.81
N GLU A 86 -13.33 -0.84 20.10
CA GLU A 86 -14.58 -1.07 20.82
C GLU A 86 -15.76 -0.25 20.27
N LYS A 87 -15.47 0.84 19.52
CA LYS A 87 -16.48 1.67 18.88
C LYS A 87 -16.95 1.13 17.55
N ALA A 88 -16.27 0.13 17.00
CA ALA A 88 -16.67 -0.51 15.74
C ALA A 88 -17.77 -1.54 16.01
N SER A 89 -18.75 -1.60 15.12
CA SER A 89 -19.85 -2.56 15.22
C SER A 89 -20.32 -2.93 13.81
N PRO A 90 -21.12 -4.00 13.65
CA PRO A 90 -21.69 -4.32 12.34
C PRO A 90 -22.50 -3.18 11.73
N GLU A 91 -23.17 -2.36 12.55
CA GLU A 91 -23.95 -1.21 12.10
C GLU A 91 -23.09 -0.01 11.74
N ASN A 92 -21.93 0.11 12.39
CA ASN A 92 -20.96 1.18 12.14
C ASN A 92 -19.55 0.60 12.23
N PRO A 93 -19.08 -0.02 11.15
CA PRO A 93 -17.79 -0.72 11.17
C PRO A 93 -16.57 0.20 11.34
N ARG A 94 -16.70 1.49 11.07
CA ARG A 94 -15.68 2.54 11.21
C ARG A 94 -14.45 2.33 10.32
N TRP A 95 -13.92 1.12 10.26
CA TRP A 95 -12.68 0.80 9.56
C TRP A 95 -12.96 -0.13 8.39
N MET A 96 -12.25 0.13 7.30
CA MET A 96 -12.45 -0.57 6.05
C MET A 96 -11.14 -1.22 5.61
N MET A 97 -11.24 -2.22 4.76
CA MET A 97 -10.10 -2.86 4.14
C MET A 97 -10.42 -3.18 2.69
N VAL A 98 -9.37 -3.42 1.91
CA VAL A 98 -9.48 -3.89 0.53
C VAL A 98 -8.70 -5.20 0.42
N GLU A 99 -8.91 -5.96 -0.65
CA GLU A 99 -8.06 -7.09 -0.98
C GLU A 99 -7.15 -6.72 -2.13
N ILE A 100 -5.92 -7.18 -2.06
CA ILE A 100 -4.92 -7.01 -3.11
C ILE A 100 -4.36 -8.36 -3.51
N LYS A 101 -3.90 -8.45 -4.76
CA LYS A 101 -3.20 -9.63 -5.28
C LYS A 101 -1.90 -9.19 -5.95
N PRO A 102 -0.86 -10.04 -5.95
CA PRO A 102 0.39 -9.66 -6.60
C PRO A 102 0.25 -9.72 -8.12
N ILE A 103 0.84 -8.75 -8.81
CA ILE A 103 0.89 -8.72 -10.27
C ILE A 103 2.29 -9.08 -10.74
N LYS A 104 3.31 -8.38 -10.22
CA LYS A 104 4.70 -8.69 -10.56
C LYS A 104 5.63 -8.26 -9.44
N GLY A 105 6.61 -9.10 -9.13
CA GLY A 105 7.75 -8.70 -8.31
C GLY A 105 8.70 -7.88 -9.15
N MET A 106 9.42 -6.97 -8.51
CA MET A 106 10.43 -6.17 -9.20
C MET A 106 11.75 -6.92 -9.23
N LYS A 107 12.48 -6.79 -10.34
CA LYS A 107 13.79 -7.44 -10.50
C LYS A 107 14.80 -6.97 -9.45
N ARG A 108 14.66 -5.72 -9.03
CA ARG A 108 15.40 -5.15 -7.91
C ARG A 108 14.50 -4.21 -7.14
N MET A 109 14.75 -4.11 -5.84
CA MET A 109 14.02 -3.14 -5.03
C MET A 109 14.38 -1.71 -5.42
N ILE A 110 13.42 -0.81 -5.35
CA ILE A 110 13.63 0.62 -5.55
C ILE A 110 13.61 1.29 -4.19
N SER A 111 14.78 1.68 -3.71
CA SER A 111 14.90 2.25 -2.37
C SER A 111 14.29 3.65 -2.28
N LEU A 112 13.94 4.05 -1.07
CA LEU A 112 13.47 5.41 -0.78
C LEU A 112 14.48 6.45 -1.24
N GLN A 113 15.78 6.20 -1.03
CA GLN A 113 16.82 7.13 -1.44
C GLN A 113 16.89 7.25 -2.97
N GLU A 114 16.76 6.14 -3.66
CA GLU A 114 16.72 6.15 -5.14
C GLU A 114 15.53 6.97 -5.64
N MET A 115 14.38 6.84 -5.00
CA MET A 115 13.20 7.64 -5.35
C MET A 115 13.41 9.13 -5.08
N ARG A 116 14.06 9.48 -3.97
CA ARG A 116 14.40 10.88 -3.66
C ARG A 116 15.35 11.49 -4.67
N ASP A 117 16.23 10.69 -5.22
CA ASP A 117 17.23 11.14 -6.20
C ASP A 117 16.64 11.27 -7.61
N ASN A 118 15.40 10.83 -7.81
CA ASN A 118 14.74 10.89 -9.12
C ASN A 118 13.81 12.10 -9.21
N PRO A 119 14.20 13.14 -10.00
CA PRO A 119 13.38 14.35 -10.08
C PRO A 119 11.99 14.12 -10.71
N ALA A 120 11.81 13.04 -11.46
CA ALA A 120 10.50 12.69 -12.01
C ALA A 120 9.49 12.31 -10.92
N LEU A 121 9.96 11.99 -9.72
CA LEU A 121 9.10 11.62 -8.60
C LEU A 121 8.87 12.77 -7.61
N ASP A 122 9.32 13.98 -7.95
CA ASP A 122 9.08 15.15 -7.11
C ASP A 122 7.56 15.32 -6.91
N GLY A 123 7.18 15.60 -5.66
CA GLY A 123 5.77 15.74 -5.31
C GLY A 123 5.10 14.46 -4.82
N MET A 124 5.75 13.30 -4.89
CA MET A 124 5.24 12.09 -4.26
C MET A 124 5.10 12.30 -2.75
N LYS A 125 3.93 11.95 -2.20
CA LYS A 125 3.69 12.09 -0.76
C LYS A 125 4.67 11.28 0.09
N LEU A 126 5.10 10.13 -0.41
CA LEU A 126 6.08 9.29 0.28
C LEU A 126 7.37 10.04 0.56
N LEU A 127 7.79 10.93 -0.33
CA LEU A 127 9.05 11.67 -0.25
C LEU A 127 8.95 12.93 0.60
N MET A 128 7.74 13.33 0.97
CA MET A 128 7.51 14.52 1.77
C MET A 128 7.88 14.26 3.23
N LYS A 129 8.55 15.24 3.83
CA LYS A 129 8.94 15.15 5.24
C LYS A 129 7.70 14.99 6.11
N GLY A 130 7.75 14.03 7.03
CA GLY A 130 6.67 13.83 7.99
C GLY A 130 5.46 13.08 7.47
N SER A 131 5.51 12.56 6.25
CA SER A 131 4.42 11.75 5.72
C SER A 131 4.33 10.42 6.50
N ARG A 132 3.18 10.19 7.14
CA ARG A 132 2.94 8.98 7.94
C ARG A 132 1.80 8.11 7.41
N LEU A 133 1.24 8.47 6.26
CA LEU A 133 0.16 7.70 5.67
C LEU A 133 0.69 6.36 5.16
N SER A 134 0.07 5.27 5.62
CA SER A 134 0.40 3.92 5.17
C SER A 134 -0.22 3.60 3.81
N VAL A 135 -1.21 4.38 3.40
CA VAL A 135 -1.86 4.26 2.10
C VAL A 135 -1.82 5.64 1.46
N GLN A 136 -1.30 5.73 0.25
CA GLN A 136 -1.10 7.02 -0.42
C GLN A 136 -1.47 6.92 -1.90
N PRO A 137 -2.06 7.98 -2.47
CA PRO A 137 -2.24 8.04 -3.92
C PRO A 137 -0.90 8.29 -4.60
N VAL A 138 -0.76 7.72 -5.80
CA VAL A 138 0.44 7.84 -6.63
C VAL A 138 0.00 8.25 -8.03
N SER A 139 0.76 9.14 -8.68
CA SER A 139 0.48 9.51 -10.06
C SER A 139 0.85 8.35 -11.01
N GLU A 140 0.20 8.31 -12.17
CA GLU A 140 0.54 7.34 -13.21
C GLU A 140 2.02 7.45 -13.59
N LEU A 141 2.53 8.65 -13.71
CA LEU A 141 3.93 8.89 -14.04
C LEU A 141 4.87 8.33 -12.99
N SER A 142 4.56 8.55 -11.71
CA SER A 142 5.36 7.98 -10.61
C SER A 142 5.31 6.47 -10.63
N LEU A 143 4.16 5.86 -10.87
CA LEU A 143 4.04 4.42 -10.97
C LEU A 143 4.94 3.87 -12.08
N ILE A 144 4.90 4.49 -13.26
CA ILE A 144 5.72 4.07 -14.41
C ILE A 144 7.20 4.16 -14.08
N HIS A 145 7.64 5.26 -13.49
CA HIS A 145 9.06 5.47 -13.16
C HIS A 145 9.57 4.50 -12.09
N ILE A 146 8.69 4.05 -11.20
CA ILE A 146 9.07 3.12 -10.14
C ILE A 146 8.96 1.67 -10.62
N SER A 147 7.82 1.30 -11.22
CA SER A 147 7.58 -0.09 -11.64
C SER A 147 8.36 -0.49 -12.88
N GLU A 148 8.69 0.47 -13.74
CA GLU A 148 9.48 0.26 -14.94
C GLU A 148 10.58 1.32 -15.01
N PRO A 149 11.56 1.25 -14.09
CA PRO A 149 12.61 2.28 -14.09
C PRO A 149 13.35 2.26 -15.42
N THR A 150 13.44 3.44 -16.03
CA THR A 150 14.23 3.60 -17.22
C THR A 150 15.66 3.24 -16.90
N ARG A 151 16.25 2.39 -17.73
CA ARG A 151 17.66 2.10 -17.61
C ARG A 151 18.42 3.41 -17.85
N PRO A 152 19.43 3.69 -17.03
CA PRO A 152 20.29 4.81 -17.36
C PRO A 152 20.79 4.58 -18.77
N SER A 153 20.55 5.55 -19.63
CA SER A 153 21.11 5.51 -20.95
C SER A 153 22.61 5.68 -20.79
N THR A 154 23.26 4.61 -20.95
CA THR A 154 24.72 4.65 -21.06
C THR A 154 25.08 4.87 -22.49
#